data_bf078e1bb5c1968d973e5466a296cdd4
#
_entry.id   bf078e1bb5c1968d973e5466a296cdd4
#
_cell.length_a   1.000
_cell.length_b   1.000
_cell.length_c   1.000
_cell.angle_alpha   90.00
_cell.angle_beta   90.00
_cell.angle_gamma   90.00
#
_symmetry.space_group_name_H-M   'P 1'
#
loop_
_entity.id
_entity.type
_entity.pdbx_description
1 polymer ?
#
loop_
_entity_poly.entity_id
_entity_poly.type
_entity_poly.pdbx_seq_one_letter_code
_entity_poly.pdbx_strand_id
1 'polypeptide(L)'
;VGVDMFLFLSGIGLWFSWVKNPQIWQFYKRRLLRIYPAWLVMASLFYMPRFDWAQGDYIDLIGDITINWDFWLHDELTFWYIPAIMMLYLWAPPYMRLIQKHPVYRWMPVLMILWCIWVQWIVPLHQALGHIEIFWSRVPIFFIGINCGELVRRETKIDGAGIWMILFLFLATFSSCFYLEQVTHGRFPLFVERMIYIPFTITLILMLNRVFRRTPKWFNRFCAFFGA
;
A
#
# COMPACT_ATOMS: atom_id res chain seq x y z
N VAL A 1 -6.89 6.20 -4.00
CA VAL A 1 -6.15 5.88 -5.24
C VAL A 1 -4.68 6.29 -5.13
N GLY A 2 -4.32 7.54 -4.76
CA GLY A 2 -2.90 7.96 -4.73
C GLY A 2 -2.01 7.10 -3.83
N VAL A 3 -2.44 6.83 -2.61
CA VAL A 3 -1.73 5.93 -1.68
C VAL A 3 -1.63 4.51 -2.21
N ASP A 4 -2.69 4.01 -2.87
CA ASP A 4 -2.70 2.67 -3.43
C ASP A 4 -1.70 2.52 -4.59
N MET A 5 -1.58 3.57 -5.45
CA MET A 5 -0.53 3.64 -6.47
C MET A 5 0.86 3.58 -5.85
N PHE A 6 1.08 4.34 -4.79
CA PHE A 6 2.37 4.36 -4.10
C PHE A 6 2.70 2.99 -3.48
N LEU A 7 1.73 2.35 -2.83
CA LEU A 7 1.91 1.02 -2.24
C LEU A 7 2.19 -0.04 -3.29
N PHE A 8 1.46 -0.02 -4.40
CA PHE A 8 1.68 -0.95 -5.52
C PHE A 8 3.08 -0.79 -6.11
N LEU A 9 3.50 0.45 -6.41
CA LEU A 9 4.84 0.73 -6.94
C LEU A 9 5.95 0.40 -5.94
N SER A 10 5.71 0.65 -4.64
CA SER A 10 6.62 0.24 -3.56
C SER A 10 6.79 -1.28 -3.54
N GLY A 11 5.71 -2.05 -3.70
CA GLY A 11 5.77 -3.51 -3.78
C GLY A 11 6.64 -3.99 -4.95
N ILE A 12 6.48 -3.39 -6.14
CA ILE A 12 7.33 -3.68 -7.31
C ILE A 12 8.80 -3.36 -6.99
N GLY A 13 9.08 -2.17 -6.46
CA GLY A 13 10.43 -1.73 -6.11
C GLY A 13 11.10 -2.62 -5.07
N LEU A 14 10.33 -3.14 -4.11
CA LEU A 14 10.83 -4.09 -3.11
C LEU A 14 11.25 -5.42 -3.74
N TRP A 15 10.47 -5.93 -4.70
CA TRP A 15 10.84 -7.14 -5.43
C TRP A 15 12.18 -6.97 -6.16
N PHE A 16 12.39 -5.87 -6.88
CA PHE A 16 13.67 -5.59 -7.53
C PHE A 16 14.84 -5.53 -6.55
N SER A 17 14.65 -4.85 -5.42
CA SER A 17 15.67 -4.75 -4.36
C SER A 17 15.99 -6.12 -3.75
N TRP A 18 14.96 -6.96 -3.56
CA TRP A 18 15.08 -8.30 -2.99
C TRP A 18 15.82 -9.27 -3.90
N VAL A 19 15.46 -9.30 -5.20
CA VAL A 19 16.13 -10.18 -6.17
C VAL A 19 17.62 -9.83 -6.32
N LYS A 20 17.97 -8.53 -6.19
CA LYS A 20 19.37 -8.08 -6.25
C LYS A 20 20.17 -8.53 -5.01
N ASN A 21 19.56 -8.51 -3.84
CA ASN A 21 20.20 -8.89 -2.59
C ASN A 21 19.19 -9.46 -1.59
N PRO A 22 19.00 -10.79 -1.54
CA PRO A 22 17.97 -11.45 -0.73
C PRO A 22 18.37 -11.60 0.74
N GLN A 23 19.04 -10.62 1.33
CA GLN A 23 19.44 -10.62 2.74
C GLN A 23 18.42 -9.86 3.59
N ILE A 24 17.70 -10.57 4.46
CA ILE A 24 16.65 -9.99 5.32
C ILE A 24 17.18 -8.86 6.19
N TRP A 25 18.30 -9.06 6.87
CA TRP A 25 18.85 -8.06 7.77
C TRP A 25 19.21 -6.76 7.05
N GLN A 26 19.86 -6.85 5.91
CA GLN A 26 20.20 -5.68 5.10
C GLN A 26 18.96 -5.00 4.51
N PHE A 27 17.91 -5.78 4.20
CA PHE A 27 16.63 -5.22 3.76
C PHE A 27 16.01 -4.35 4.86
N TYR A 28 15.84 -4.90 6.08
CA TYR A 28 15.26 -4.15 7.20
C TYR A 28 16.11 -2.95 7.58
N LYS A 29 17.42 -3.11 7.72
CA LYS A 29 18.33 -2.01 8.05
C LYS A 29 18.19 -0.83 7.08
N ARG A 30 18.19 -1.08 5.77
CA ARG A 30 18.05 -0.02 4.76
C ARG A 30 16.70 0.69 4.82
N ARG A 31 15.61 -0.02 5.07
CA ARG A 31 14.26 0.56 5.15
C ARG A 31 14.05 1.31 6.45
N LEU A 32 14.47 0.73 7.55
CA LEU A 32 14.39 1.36 8.87
C LEU A 32 15.18 2.67 8.89
N LEU A 33 16.45 2.65 8.48
CA LEU A 33 17.29 3.85 8.46
C LEU A 33 16.79 4.95 7.50
N ARG A 34 16.00 4.60 6.50
CA ARG A 34 15.44 5.57 5.56
C ARG A 34 14.18 6.26 6.10
N ILE A 35 13.34 5.56 6.85
CA ILE A 35 12.02 6.04 7.27
C ILE A 35 12.02 6.45 8.73
N TYR A 36 12.58 5.61 9.59
CA TYR A 36 12.40 5.71 11.03
C TYR A 36 13.01 6.96 11.67
N PRO A 37 14.20 7.47 11.26
CA PRO A 37 14.73 8.70 11.83
C PRO A 37 13.84 9.92 11.53
N ALA A 38 13.34 10.03 10.30
CA ALA A 38 12.42 11.11 9.93
C ALA A 38 11.09 10.99 10.69
N TRP A 39 10.60 9.76 10.86
CA TRP A 39 9.41 9.48 11.66
C TRP A 39 9.60 9.93 13.11
N LEU A 40 10.67 9.51 13.79
CA LEU A 40 10.93 9.89 15.18
C LEU A 40 10.96 11.40 15.39
N VAL A 41 11.59 12.14 14.48
CA VAL A 41 11.62 13.60 14.56
C VAL A 41 10.22 14.19 14.40
N MET A 42 9.48 13.76 13.38
CA MET A 42 8.13 14.28 13.12
C MET A 42 7.14 13.92 14.24
N ALA A 43 7.17 12.66 14.71
CA ALA A 43 6.33 12.22 15.80
C ALA A 43 6.64 12.97 17.10
N SER A 44 7.92 13.15 17.46
CA SER A 44 8.31 13.92 18.64
C SER A 44 7.84 15.38 18.57
N LEU A 45 8.00 16.02 17.40
CA LEU A 45 7.54 17.40 17.20
C LEU A 45 6.00 17.52 17.27
N PHE A 46 5.28 16.46 16.97
CA PHE A 46 3.83 16.45 17.01
C PHE A 46 3.27 16.10 18.39
N TYR A 47 3.76 15.02 19.01
CA TYR A 47 3.20 14.48 20.24
C TYR A 47 3.71 15.20 21.50
N MET A 48 5.01 15.55 21.60
CA MET A 48 5.56 16.20 22.79
C MET A 48 4.88 17.53 23.17
N PRO A 49 4.57 18.46 22.23
CA PRO A 49 3.90 19.71 22.59
C PRO A 49 2.44 19.53 23.03
N ARG A 50 1.82 18.40 22.68
CA ARG A 50 0.42 18.08 23.03
C ARG A 50 0.28 17.25 24.29
N PHE A 51 1.41 16.74 24.80
CA PHE A 51 1.44 15.87 25.95
C PHE A 51 1.22 16.67 27.25
N ASP A 52 0.34 16.17 28.12
CA ASP A 52 0.17 16.72 29.47
C ASP A 52 1.27 16.18 30.39
N TRP A 53 2.29 16.99 30.62
CA TRP A 53 3.44 16.64 31.46
C TRP A 53 3.13 16.44 32.93
N ALA A 54 1.95 16.88 33.42
CA ALA A 54 1.53 16.75 34.82
C ALA A 54 0.74 15.47 35.09
N GLN A 55 -0.08 15.00 34.12
CA GLN A 55 -1.01 13.89 34.32
C GLN A 55 -0.95 12.84 33.18
N GLY A 56 -0.19 13.07 32.10
CA GLY A 56 -0.13 12.19 30.95
C GLY A 56 0.62 10.89 31.23
N ASP A 57 0.25 9.83 30.49
CA ASP A 57 0.93 8.54 30.53
C ASP A 57 2.18 8.57 29.64
N TYR A 58 3.36 8.52 30.24
CA TYR A 58 4.64 8.49 29.50
C TYR A 58 4.82 7.25 28.65
N ILE A 59 4.19 6.12 29.01
CA ILE A 59 4.28 4.88 28.21
C ILE A 59 3.52 5.07 26.91
N ASP A 60 2.36 5.69 26.96
CA ASP A 60 1.55 6.02 25.80
C ASP A 60 2.30 6.99 24.87
N LEU A 61 2.86 8.07 25.39
CA LEU A 61 3.69 9.00 24.60
C LEU A 61 4.86 8.30 23.91
N ILE A 62 5.56 7.39 24.61
CA ILE A 62 6.66 6.63 24.00
C ILE A 62 6.12 5.70 22.91
N GLY A 63 4.98 5.08 23.12
CA GLY A 63 4.28 4.24 22.14
C GLY A 63 3.91 5.02 20.88
N ASP A 64 3.37 6.22 21.04
CA ASP A 64 3.00 7.09 19.93
C ASP A 64 4.21 7.54 19.13
N ILE A 65 5.26 7.98 19.80
CA ILE A 65 6.50 8.41 19.14
C ILE A 65 7.19 7.24 18.41
N THR A 66 7.17 6.03 18.96
CA THR A 66 7.92 4.89 18.41
C THR A 66 7.16 4.15 17.31
N ILE A 67 5.90 3.79 17.53
CA ILE A 67 5.11 2.95 16.64
C ILE A 67 3.73 3.49 16.30
N ASN A 68 3.41 4.70 16.75
CA ASN A 68 2.10 5.35 16.58
C ASN A 68 0.95 4.52 17.18
N TRP A 69 0.96 4.37 18.51
CA TRP A 69 -0.10 3.64 19.22
C TRP A 69 -1.47 4.25 19.02
N ASP A 70 -1.57 5.57 18.89
CA ASP A 70 -2.82 6.27 18.56
C ASP A 70 -3.50 5.68 17.33
N PHE A 71 -2.72 5.35 16.28
CA PHE A 71 -3.28 4.70 15.10
C PHE A 71 -3.71 3.25 15.36
N TRP A 72 -2.89 2.48 16.10
CA TRP A 72 -3.16 1.04 16.28
C TRP A 72 -4.22 0.75 17.34
N LEU A 73 -4.37 1.60 18.36
CA LEU A 73 -5.18 1.34 19.54
C LEU A 73 -6.35 2.32 19.72
N HIS A 74 -6.19 3.59 19.28
CA HIS A 74 -7.12 4.67 19.62
C HIS A 74 -7.90 5.24 18.42
N ASP A 75 -7.85 4.57 17.25
CA ASP A 75 -8.56 4.98 16.02
C ASP A 75 -8.15 6.38 15.48
N GLU A 76 -6.96 6.85 15.84
CA GLU A 76 -6.44 8.12 15.36
C GLU A 76 -5.78 7.97 13.99
N LEU A 77 -6.34 8.63 12.99
CA LEU A 77 -5.82 8.55 11.61
C LEU A 77 -4.61 9.46 11.34
N THR A 78 -4.12 10.13 12.37
CA THR A 78 -2.94 10.99 12.27
C THR A 78 -1.71 10.15 11.94
N PHE A 79 -1.03 10.48 10.85
CA PHE A 79 0.17 9.76 10.37
C PHE A 79 0.00 8.25 10.10
N TRP A 80 -1.24 7.75 9.96
CA TRP A 80 -1.55 6.33 9.75
C TRP A 80 -0.67 5.63 8.69
N TYR A 81 -0.21 6.38 7.68
CA TYR A 81 0.54 5.82 6.56
C TYR A 81 1.91 5.27 6.97
N ILE A 82 2.61 5.95 7.90
CA ILE A 82 3.97 5.56 8.31
C ILE A 82 3.97 4.20 9.05
N PRO A 83 3.18 3.99 10.12
CA PRO A 83 3.11 2.68 10.76
C PRO A 83 2.56 1.60 9.83
N ALA A 84 1.63 1.94 8.94
CA ALA A 84 1.09 1.01 7.95
C ALA A 84 2.19 0.52 6.99
N ILE A 85 3.00 1.41 6.39
CA ILE A 85 4.08 1.01 5.48
C ILE A 85 5.20 0.25 6.20
N MET A 86 5.49 0.60 7.46
CA MET A 86 6.48 -0.13 8.27
C MET A 86 6.02 -1.57 8.52
N MET A 87 4.73 -1.77 8.85
CA MET A 87 4.15 -3.10 9.02
C MET A 87 4.20 -3.90 7.71
N LEU A 88 3.85 -3.28 6.57
CA LEU A 88 3.95 -3.93 5.27
C LEU A 88 5.40 -4.33 4.93
N TYR A 89 6.38 -3.50 5.27
CA TYR A 89 7.80 -3.83 5.07
C TYR A 89 8.26 -4.96 5.97
N LEU A 90 7.69 -5.12 7.17
CA LEU A 90 7.98 -6.24 8.05
C LEU A 90 7.56 -7.58 7.40
N TRP A 91 6.39 -7.62 6.74
CA TRP A 91 5.85 -8.82 6.10
C TRP A 91 6.39 -9.07 4.69
N ALA A 92 6.97 -8.07 4.02
CA ALA A 92 7.44 -8.20 2.64
C ALA A 92 8.54 -9.28 2.46
N PRO A 93 9.65 -9.34 3.23
CA PRO A 93 10.69 -10.34 3.03
C PRO A 93 10.22 -11.79 3.27
N PRO A 94 9.47 -12.11 4.35
CA PRO A 94 8.87 -13.44 4.51
C PRO A 94 8.02 -13.84 3.31
N TYR A 95 7.17 -12.94 2.83
CA TYR A 95 6.33 -13.19 1.67
C TYR A 95 7.14 -13.42 0.40
N MET A 96 8.14 -12.57 0.12
CA MET A 96 8.99 -12.72 -1.07
C MET A 96 9.77 -14.04 -1.05
N ARG A 97 10.26 -14.50 0.11
CA ARG A 97 10.85 -15.83 0.26
C ARG A 97 9.85 -16.94 -0.01
N LEU A 98 8.64 -16.79 0.52
CA LEU A 98 7.58 -17.79 0.39
C LEU A 98 7.20 -18.00 -1.07
N ILE A 99 6.98 -16.92 -1.83
CA ILE A 99 6.60 -17.01 -3.26
C ILE A 99 7.74 -17.47 -4.17
N GLN A 100 9.01 -17.27 -3.75
CA GLN A 100 10.17 -17.82 -4.46
C GLN A 100 10.27 -19.34 -4.27
N LYS A 101 10.02 -19.83 -3.03
CA LYS A 101 10.07 -21.24 -2.73
C LYS A 101 8.85 -22.01 -3.25
N HIS A 102 7.69 -21.42 -3.14
CA HIS A 102 6.42 -22.03 -3.52
C HIS A 102 5.53 -21.02 -4.30
N PRO A 103 5.55 -21.05 -5.62
CA PRO A 103 4.82 -20.10 -6.48
C PRO A 103 3.30 -20.05 -6.24
N VAL A 104 2.70 -21.10 -5.68
CA VAL A 104 1.27 -21.16 -5.35
C VAL A 104 0.87 -20.02 -4.40
N TYR A 105 1.74 -19.60 -3.49
CA TYR A 105 1.45 -18.51 -2.55
C TYR A 105 1.32 -17.13 -3.20
N ARG A 106 1.59 -16.99 -4.50
CA ARG A 106 1.25 -15.77 -5.27
C ARG A 106 -0.25 -15.49 -5.32
N TRP A 107 -1.09 -16.48 -5.01
CA TRP A 107 -2.53 -16.31 -4.88
C TRP A 107 -2.98 -15.72 -3.53
N MET A 108 -2.08 -15.58 -2.55
CA MET A 108 -2.42 -14.99 -1.25
C MET A 108 -3.12 -13.62 -1.33
N PRO A 109 -2.75 -12.68 -2.21
CA PRO A 109 -3.47 -11.42 -2.32
C PRO A 109 -4.95 -11.58 -2.70
N VAL A 110 -5.30 -12.61 -3.48
CA VAL A 110 -6.70 -12.92 -3.80
C VAL A 110 -7.43 -13.36 -2.54
N LEU A 111 -6.82 -14.21 -1.70
CA LEU A 111 -7.40 -14.60 -0.41
C LEU A 111 -7.53 -13.42 0.53
N MET A 112 -6.57 -12.46 0.50
CA MET A 112 -6.66 -11.21 1.27
C MET A 112 -7.83 -10.33 0.82
N ILE A 113 -8.08 -10.24 -0.50
CA ILE A 113 -9.24 -9.53 -1.05
C ILE A 113 -10.54 -10.19 -0.57
N LEU A 114 -10.65 -11.51 -0.69
CA LEU A 114 -11.82 -12.26 -0.22
C LEU A 114 -12.02 -12.09 1.28
N TRP A 115 -10.94 -12.10 2.07
CA TRP A 115 -10.97 -11.81 3.49
C TRP A 115 -11.51 -10.40 3.78
N CYS A 116 -11.02 -9.37 3.11
CA CYS A 116 -11.51 -8.01 3.28
C CYS A 116 -13.00 -7.86 2.97
N ILE A 117 -13.48 -8.55 1.92
CA ILE A 117 -14.91 -8.59 1.59
C ILE A 117 -15.69 -9.31 2.69
N TRP A 118 -15.17 -10.40 3.19
CA TRP A 118 -15.85 -11.24 4.19
C TRP A 118 -15.96 -10.57 5.55
N VAL A 119 -14.90 -9.92 6.00
CA VAL A 119 -14.88 -9.16 7.26
C VAL A 119 -16.01 -8.14 7.32
N GLN A 120 -16.39 -7.56 6.20
CA GLN A 120 -17.50 -6.60 6.13
C GLN A 120 -18.84 -7.20 6.57
N TRP A 121 -19.05 -8.49 6.34
CA TRP A 121 -20.30 -9.17 6.64
C TRP A 121 -20.33 -9.82 8.03
N ILE A 122 -19.19 -9.92 8.70
CA ILE A 122 -19.06 -10.50 10.05
C ILE A 122 -19.04 -9.35 11.06
N VAL A 123 -20.20 -8.96 11.56
CA VAL A 123 -20.41 -7.79 12.42
C VAL A 123 -19.40 -7.70 13.60
N PRO A 124 -19.16 -8.74 14.42
CA PRO A 124 -18.21 -8.65 15.53
C PRO A 124 -16.79 -8.37 15.06
N LEU A 125 -16.40 -8.97 13.94
CA LEU A 125 -15.07 -8.83 13.38
C LEU A 125 -14.89 -7.45 12.73
N HIS A 126 -15.89 -6.95 12.05
CA HIS A 126 -15.90 -5.61 11.49
C HIS A 126 -15.80 -4.54 12.57
N GLN A 127 -16.51 -4.70 13.68
CA GLN A 127 -16.40 -3.78 14.81
C GLN A 127 -15.01 -3.80 15.45
N ALA A 128 -14.38 -4.97 15.55
CA ALA A 128 -13.03 -5.11 16.12
C ALA A 128 -11.92 -4.55 15.21
N LEU A 129 -12.08 -4.65 13.88
CA LEU A 129 -11.05 -4.26 12.90
C LEU A 129 -11.34 -2.93 12.18
N GLY A 130 -12.49 -2.32 12.44
CA GLY A 130 -12.93 -1.10 11.75
C GLY A 130 -11.95 0.07 11.90
N HIS A 131 -11.34 0.22 13.08
CA HIS A 131 -10.37 1.27 13.36
C HIS A 131 -9.09 1.19 12.50
N ILE A 132 -8.67 -0.03 12.09
CA ILE A 132 -7.52 -0.23 11.21
C ILE A 132 -7.91 -0.62 9.78
N GLU A 133 -9.16 -0.37 9.39
CA GLU A 133 -9.69 -0.66 8.06
C GLU A 133 -8.83 -0.02 6.96
N ILE A 134 -8.39 1.21 7.18
CA ILE A 134 -7.55 1.95 6.25
C ILE A 134 -6.23 1.22 5.92
N PHE A 135 -5.71 0.45 6.86
CA PHE A 135 -4.54 -0.40 6.67
C PHE A 135 -4.91 -1.70 5.95
N TRP A 136 -5.85 -2.49 6.52
CA TRP A 136 -6.21 -3.82 6.00
C TRP A 136 -6.68 -3.79 4.56
N SER A 137 -7.47 -2.81 4.18
CA SER A 137 -7.97 -2.66 2.81
C SER A 137 -6.87 -2.38 1.78
N ARG A 138 -5.66 -1.99 2.21
CA ARG A 138 -4.51 -1.70 1.33
C ARG A 138 -3.45 -2.80 1.33
N VAL A 139 -3.54 -3.77 2.22
CA VAL A 139 -2.63 -4.92 2.23
C VAL A 139 -2.61 -5.66 0.88
N PRO A 140 -3.75 -6.01 0.26
CA PRO A 140 -3.76 -6.76 -0.98
C PRO A 140 -3.01 -6.08 -2.11
N ILE A 141 -3.21 -4.76 -2.31
CA ILE A 141 -2.58 -4.05 -3.44
C ILE A 141 -1.06 -3.99 -3.33
N PHE A 142 -0.52 -3.90 -2.13
CA PHE A 142 0.92 -3.93 -1.88
C PHE A 142 1.52 -5.30 -2.27
N PHE A 143 0.89 -6.40 -1.86
CA PHE A 143 1.35 -7.76 -2.20
C PHE A 143 1.14 -8.10 -3.68
N ILE A 144 0.10 -7.58 -4.32
CA ILE A 144 -0.05 -7.64 -5.79
C ILE A 144 1.11 -6.92 -6.47
N GLY A 145 1.53 -5.76 -5.95
CA GLY A 145 2.71 -5.05 -6.43
C GLY A 145 3.98 -5.91 -6.38
N ILE A 146 4.24 -6.62 -5.30
CA ILE A 146 5.36 -7.56 -5.17
C ILE A 146 5.27 -8.66 -6.24
N ASN A 147 4.09 -9.26 -6.44
CA ASN A 147 3.87 -10.29 -7.44
C ASN A 147 4.10 -9.79 -8.87
N CYS A 148 3.66 -8.56 -9.17
CA CYS A 148 3.87 -7.92 -10.47
C CYS A 148 5.35 -7.57 -10.72
N GLY A 149 6.16 -7.43 -9.68
CA GLY A 149 7.58 -7.10 -9.80
C GLY A 149 8.34 -8.06 -10.72
N GLU A 150 8.03 -9.36 -10.68
CA GLU A 150 8.64 -10.34 -11.57
C GLU A 150 8.20 -10.17 -13.03
N LEU A 151 6.94 -9.86 -13.30
CA LEU A 151 6.42 -9.59 -14.64
C LEU A 151 7.08 -8.35 -15.24
N VAL A 152 7.23 -7.30 -14.44
CA VAL A 152 7.91 -6.06 -14.86
C VAL A 152 9.39 -6.32 -15.10
N ARG A 153 10.06 -7.13 -14.28
CA ARG A 153 11.47 -7.50 -14.46
C ARG A 153 11.71 -8.26 -15.75
N ARG A 154 10.78 -9.11 -16.16
CA ARG A 154 10.85 -9.88 -17.42
C ARG A 154 10.53 -9.05 -18.65
N GLU A 155 10.22 -7.76 -18.49
CA GLU A 155 9.81 -6.87 -19.58
C GLU A 155 8.69 -7.46 -20.46
N THR A 156 7.73 -8.12 -19.84
CA THR A 156 6.61 -8.76 -20.54
C THR A 156 5.90 -7.75 -21.42
N LYS A 157 5.92 -7.97 -22.71
CA LYS A 157 5.26 -7.08 -23.68
C LYS A 157 3.76 -7.36 -23.67
N ILE A 158 2.99 -6.28 -23.61
CA ILE A 158 1.53 -6.33 -23.74
C ILE A 158 1.21 -6.15 -25.24
N ASP A 159 0.55 -7.12 -25.80
CA ASP A 159 0.09 -7.11 -27.20
C ASP A 159 -1.08 -6.13 -27.41
N GLY A 160 -1.51 -5.97 -28.68
CA GLY A 160 -2.59 -5.05 -29.02
C GLY A 160 -3.92 -5.40 -28.34
N ALA A 161 -4.24 -6.69 -28.26
CA ALA A 161 -5.47 -7.15 -27.60
C ALA A 161 -5.42 -6.88 -26.09
N GLY A 162 -4.27 -7.08 -25.45
CA GLY A 162 -4.06 -6.76 -24.04
C GLY A 162 -4.22 -5.27 -23.75
N ILE A 163 -3.81 -4.38 -24.66
CA ILE A 163 -4.02 -2.93 -24.51
C ILE A 163 -5.52 -2.59 -24.51
N TRP A 164 -6.30 -3.15 -25.43
CA TRP A 164 -7.75 -2.94 -25.48
C TRP A 164 -8.45 -3.49 -24.22
N MET A 165 -8.01 -4.64 -23.73
CA MET A 165 -8.51 -5.21 -22.49
C MET A 165 -8.21 -4.30 -21.28
N ILE A 166 -7.00 -3.76 -21.18
CA ILE A 166 -6.62 -2.81 -20.11
C ILE A 166 -7.49 -1.55 -20.20
N LEU A 167 -7.69 -1.00 -21.39
CA LEU A 167 -8.54 0.18 -21.58
C LEU A 167 -9.99 -0.10 -21.17
N PHE A 168 -10.54 -1.25 -21.57
CA PHE A 168 -11.89 -1.66 -21.17
C PHE A 168 -12.01 -1.80 -19.65
N LEU A 169 -11.07 -2.51 -19.02
CA LEU A 169 -11.04 -2.67 -17.56
C LEU A 169 -10.87 -1.33 -16.84
N PHE A 170 -10.05 -0.43 -17.38
CA PHE A 170 -9.89 0.91 -16.84
C PHE A 170 -11.21 1.68 -16.86
N LEU A 171 -11.89 1.72 -18.01
CA LEU A 171 -13.18 2.41 -18.13
C LEU A 171 -14.26 1.79 -17.25
N ALA A 172 -14.34 0.47 -17.19
CA ALA A 172 -15.29 -0.24 -16.34
C ALA A 172 -15.05 0.04 -14.86
N THR A 173 -13.81 -0.06 -14.39
CA THR A 173 -13.46 0.21 -12.98
C THR A 173 -13.56 1.69 -12.63
N PHE A 174 -13.21 2.59 -13.54
CA PHE A 174 -13.42 4.03 -13.37
C PHE A 174 -14.91 4.36 -13.22
N SER A 175 -15.75 3.83 -14.10
CA SER A 175 -17.21 4.03 -14.01
C SER A 175 -17.78 3.47 -12.72
N SER A 176 -17.30 2.31 -12.27
CA SER A 176 -17.70 1.72 -10.98
C SER A 176 -17.29 2.59 -9.80
N CYS A 177 -16.05 3.08 -9.78
CA CYS A 177 -15.57 3.99 -8.72
C CYS A 177 -16.36 5.31 -8.72
N PHE A 178 -16.62 5.87 -9.91
CA PHE A 178 -17.41 7.10 -10.05
C PHE A 178 -18.84 6.88 -9.55
N TYR A 179 -19.46 5.76 -9.89
CA TYR A 179 -20.80 5.41 -9.42
C TYR A 179 -20.85 5.29 -7.89
N LEU A 180 -19.87 4.58 -7.30
CA LEU A 180 -19.79 4.42 -5.85
C LEU A 180 -19.62 5.76 -5.13
N GLU A 181 -18.78 6.64 -5.65
CA GLU A 181 -18.50 7.95 -5.07
C GLU A 181 -19.70 8.90 -5.18
N GLN A 182 -20.31 9.02 -6.39
CA GLN A 182 -21.33 10.02 -6.68
C GLN A 182 -22.75 9.58 -6.34
N VAL A 183 -23.07 8.30 -6.51
CA VAL A 183 -24.46 7.81 -6.40
C VAL A 183 -24.72 7.19 -5.03
N THR A 184 -23.76 6.47 -4.47
CA THR A 184 -23.98 5.75 -3.22
C THR A 184 -23.58 6.56 -1.98
N HIS A 185 -22.79 7.62 -2.12
CA HIS A 185 -22.38 8.54 -1.04
C HIS A 185 -22.01 7.81 0.27
N GLY A 186 -21.10 6.87 0.20
CA GLY A 186 -20.63 6.13 1.37
C GLY A 186 -21.63 5.09 1.94
N ARG A 187 -22.71 4.78 1.23
CA ARG A 187 -23.63 3.70 1.63
C ARG A 187 -23.03 2.30 1.43
N PHE A 188 -22.00 2.21 0.59
CA PHE A 188 -21.27 0.96 0.42
C PHE A 188 -20.24 0.78 1.54
N PRO A 189 -20.05 -0.44 1.99
CA PRO A 189 -19.01 -0.78 2.94
C PRO A 189 -17.63 -0.40 2.37
N LEU A 190 -16.83 0.33 3.16
CA LEU A 190 -15.52 0.83 2.74
C LEU A 190 -14.57 -0.27 2.26
N PHE A 191 -14.59 -1.44 2.88
CA PHE A 191 -13.78 -2.59 2.44
C PHE A 191 -14.12 -3.01 1.00
N VAL A 192 -15.40 -3.11 0.66
CA VAL A 192 -15.85 -3.50 -0.69
C VAL A 192 -15.48 -2.44 -1.70
N GLU A 193 -15.73 -1.17 -1.38
CA GLU A 193 -15.36 -0.04 -2.22
C GLU A 193 -13.87 -0.04 -2.55
N ARG A 194 -13.02 -0.20 -1.55
CA ARG A 194 -11.56 -0.22 -1.72
C ARG A 194 -11.07 -1.42 -2.54
N MET A 195 -11.75 -2.55 -2.48
CA MET A 195 -11.39 -3.70 -3.33
C MET A 195 -11.64 -3.39 -4.82
N ILE A 196 -12.61 -2.54 -5.14
CA ILE A 196 -12.85 -2.07 -6.51
C ILE A 196 -11.76 -1.06 -6.95
N TYR A 197 -11.18 -0.30 -6.03
CA TYR A 197 -10.05 0.59 -6.34
C TYR A 197 -8.77 -0.17 -6.72
N ILE A 198 -8.60 -1.43 -6.34
CA ILE A 198 -7.40 -2.22 -6.69
C ILE A 198 -7.23 -2.36 -8.21
N PRO A 199 -8.17 -2.95 -8.97
CA PRO A 199 -8.04 -3.07 -10.42
C PRO A 199 -8.01 -1.71 -11.11
N PHE A 200 -8.73 -0.71 -10.59
CA PHE A 200 -8.66 0.65 -11.10
C PHE A 200 -7.25 1.22 -10.99
N THR A 201 -6.61 1.11 -9.82
CA THR A 201 -5.25 1.59 -9.59
C THR A 201 -4.24 0.90 -10.50
N ILE A 202 -4.33 -0.41 -10.65
CA ILE A 202 -3.42 -1.19 -11.51
C ILE A 202 -3.57 -0.77 -12.97
N THR A 203 -4.80 -0.68 -13.48
CA THR A 203 -5.06 -0.30 -14.87
C THR A 203 -4.65 1.15 -15.13
N LEU A 204 -4.86 2.06 -14.19
CA LEU A 204 -4.39 3.43 -14.25
C LEU A 204 -2.86 3.51 -14.37
N ILE A 205 -2.12 2.76 -13.55
CA ILE A 205 -0.66 2.71 -13.60
C ILE A 205 -0.19 2.18 -14.95
N LEU A 206 -0.83 1.13 -15.50
CA LEU A 206 -0.48 0.59 -16.82
C LEU A 206 -0.75 1.61 -17.93
N MET A 207 -1.86 2.33 -17.87
CA MET A 207 -2.17 3.41 -18.81
C MET A 207 -1.17 4.57 -18.72
N LEU A 208 -0.86 5.05 -17.52
CA LEU A 208 0.13 6.09 -17.30
C LEU A 208 1.50 5.66 -17.83
N ASN A 209 1.94 4.44 -17.52
CA ASN A 209 3.18 3.91 -18.05
C ASN A 209 3.21 3.90 -19.60
N ARG A 210 2.09 3.57 -20.24
CA ARG A 210 1.98 3.61 -21.71
C ARG A 210 2.10 5.02 -22.27
N VAL A 211 1.46 5.99 -21.63
CA VAL A 211 1.50 7.41 -22.01
C VAL A 211 2.91 7.97 -21.83
N PHE A 212 3.50 7.76 -20.64
CA PHE A 212 4.81 8.32 -20.28
C PHE A 212 5.99 7.56 -20.90
N ARG A 213 5.80 6.39 -21.45
CA ARG A 213 6.88 5.65 -22.14
C ARG A 213 7.50 6.41 -23.32
N ARG A 214 6.75 7.33 -23.93
CA ARG A 214 7.19 8.15 -25.08
C ARG A 214 7.61 9.57 -24.71
N THR A 215 7.74 9.86 -23.43
CA THR A 215 8.13 11.20 -22.98
C THR A 215 9.59 11.50 -23.27
N PRO A 216 9.95 12.76 -23.54
CA PRO A 216 11.32 13.16 -23.81
C PRO A 216 12.21 12.95 -22.57
N LYS A 217 13.52 12.74 -22.81
CA LYS A 217 14.50 12.44 -21.74
C LYS A 217 14.59 13.53 -20.68
N TRP A 218 14.36 14.78 -21.04
CA TRP A 218 14.38 15.90 -20.08
C TRP A 218 13.23 15.80 -19.06
N PHE A 219 12.03 15.42 -19.52
CA PHE A 219 10.87 15.23 -18.65
C PHE A 219 11.10 14.05 -17.67
N ASN A 220 11.68 12.97 -18.14
CA ASN A 220 12.01 11.83 -17.27
C ASN A 220 13.06 12.21 -16.21
N ARG A 221 14.05 13.06 -16.56
CA ARG A 221 15.02 13.59 -15.58
C ARG A 221 14.36 14.51 -14.56
N PHE A 222 13.44 15.37 -15.01
CA PHE A 222 12.68 16.23 -14.13
C PHE A 222 11.84 15.41 -13.12
N CYS A 223 11.09 14.43 -13.59
CA CYS A 223 10.31 13.53 -12.71
C CYS A 223 11.20 12.74 -11.74
N ALA A 224 12.37 12.27 -12.20
CA ALA A 224 13.32 11.56 -11.35
C ALA A 224 13.91 12.45 -10.24
N PHE A 225 14.12 13.72 -10.51
CA PHE A 225 14.61 14.69 -9.51
C PHE A 225 13.62 14.88 -8.35
N PHE A 226 12.31 14.92 -8.64
CA PHE A 226 11.27 15.05 -7.61
C PHE A 226 10.87 13.72 -6.97
N GLY A 227 11.23 12.59 -7.58
CA GLY A 227 10.89 11.24 -7.08
C GLY A 227 12.03 10.53 -6.32
N ALA A 228 13.19 11.15 -6.24
CA ALA A 228 14.36 10.62 -5.53
C ALA A 228 14.34 11.04 -4.06
#